data_8efb92420a4d24808f3f71dae1225f83
#
_entry.id   8efb92420a4d24808f3f71dae1225f83
#
_cell.length_a   1.000
_cell.length_b   1.000
_cell.length_c   1.000
_cell.angle_alpha   90.00
_cell.angle_beta   90.00
_cell.angle_gamma   90.00
#
_symmetry.space_group_name_H-M   'P 1'
#
loop_
_entity.id
_entity.type
_entity.pdbx_description
1 polymer ?
#
loop_
_entity_poly.entity_id
_entity_poly.type
_entity_poly.pdbx_seq_one_letter_code
_entity_poly.pdbx_strand_id
1 'polypeptide(L)'
;ADRGEAGVVATLDALDTHGLGHAGTYRSRQDASVPFALYDLERGGRTVTVAQISTTMDLNGLEDPTGYSVALNDVGAITKAAKSARAAGADLVVVHSQLGEEYETTPNDKQVSYAQSLADTGQVDIFFGAHPHVPQPAEKLSGGVGGKGMWVSYSAGNYISNQDEECCAPLSDVGQLVWADVTSHADGSVSVDKLNWHPFTMDLAGGHKIRDLAALHNGEQPASLGLSKEQIDRRWSLLTSQVKDASTVSTTPPKATGPAPTIPSRDEVITRAGAHPGPQGTASASPSPR
;
A
#
# COMPACT_ATOMS: atom_id res chain seq x y z
N ALA A 1 -15.99 0.28 6.93
CA ALA A 1 -16.66 -0.56 7.89
C ALA A 1 -18.19 -0.69 7.69
N ASP A 2 -18.65 -0.89 6.46
CA ASP A 2 -20.09 -0.93 6.08
C ASP A 2 -20.89 -1.99 6.85
N ARG A 3 -20.22 -3.00 7.39
CA ARG A 3 -20.78 -4.06 8.22
C ARG A 3 -20.38 -3.96 9.69
N GLY A 4 -19.86 -2.79 10.11
CA GLY A 4 -19.39 -2.55 11.47
C GLY A 4 -18.24 -3.44 11.91
N GLU A 5 -18.06 -3.60 13.21
CA GLU A 5 -16.99 -4.40 13.81
C GLU A 5 -16.98 -5.85 13.32
N ALA A 6 -18.14 -6.48 13.21
CA ALA A 6 -18.25 -7.87 12.70
C ALA A 6 -17.73 -7.98 11.26
N GLY A 7 -17.96 -6.97 10.42
CA GLY A 7 -17.41 -6.92 9.06
C GLY A 7 -15.89 -6.78 9.03
N VAL A 8 -15.31 -5.98 9.93
CA VAL A 8 -13.86 -5.86 10.09
C VAL A 8 -13.26 -7.21 10.47
N VAL A 9 -13.79 -7.84 11.53
CA VAL A 9 -13.30 -9.15 11.99
C VAL A 9 -13.38 -10.21 10.89
N ALA A 10 -14.53 -10.32 10.20
CA ALA A 10 -14.71 -11.29 9.12
C ALA A 10 -13.74 -11.07 7.95
N THR A 11 -13.42 -9.80 7.63
CA THR A 11 -12.42 -9.47 6.60
C THR A 11 -11.03 -9.92 7.01
N LEU A 12 -10.63 -9.63 8.26
CA LEU A 12 -9.32 -10.04 8.78
C LEU A 12 -9.20 -11.57 8.84
N ASP A 13 -10.25 -12.28 9.23
CA ASP A 13 -10.30 -13.76 9.26
C ASP A 13 -10.15 -14.34 7.86
N ALA A 14 -10.78 -13.72 6.85
CA ALA A 14 -10.62 -14.13 5.46
C ALA A 14 -9.18 -13.92 4.97
N LEU A 15 -8.56 -12.78 5.28
CA LEU A 15 -7.16 -12.51 4.93
C LEU A 15 -6.21 -13.54 5.57
N ASP A 16 -6.36 -13.81 6.86
CA ASP A 16 -5.56 -14.80 7.57
C ASP A 16 -5.75 -16.21 6.98
N THR A 17 -6.99 -16.60 6.66
CA THR A 17 -7.31 -17.90 6.05
C THR A 17 -6.59 -18.09 4.71
N HIS A 18 -6.40 -17.00 3.97
CA HIS A 18 -5.70 -17.02 2.68
C HIS A 18 -4.19 -16.68 2.78
N GLY A 19 -3.65 -16.57 4.00
CA GLY A 19 -2.24 -16.26 4.22
C GLY A 19 -1.83 -14.87 3.73
N LEU A 20 -2.76 -13.90 3.77
CA LEU A 20 -2.50 -12.52 3.38
C LEU A 20 -2.25 -11.66 4.61
N GLY A 21 -1.13 -10.93 4.60
CA GLY A 21 -0.84 -9.95 5.65
C GLY A 21 -1.78 -8.75 5.59
N HIS A 22 -2.04 -8.14 6.74
CA HIS A 22 -2.90 -6.96 6.85
C HIS A 22 -2.40 -6.00 7.93
N ALA A 23 -2.67 -4.71 7.75
CA ALA A 23 -2.38 -3.65 8.69
C ALA A 23 -3.43 -2.53 8.58
N GLY A 24 -3.62 -1.75 9.64
CA GLY A 24 -4.52 -0.59 9.66
C GLY A 24 -5.93 -0.88 10.16
N THR A 25 -6.27 -2.17 10.34
CA THR A 25 -7.52 -2.60 10.99
C THR A 25 -7.23 -3.69 12.02
N TYR A 26 -7.99 -3.70 13.11
CA TYR A 26 -7.67 -4.49 14.30
C TYR A 26 -8.90 -5.12 14.94
N ARG A 27 -8.73 -6.34 15.48
CA ARG A 27 -9.79 -7.11 16.17
C ARG A 27 -10.02 -6.67 17.62
N SER A 28 -9.01 -6.05 18.24
CA SER A 28 -9.06 -5.66 19.65
C SER A 28 -8.10 -4.50 19.94
N ARG A 29 -8.25 -3.88 21.12
CA ARG A 29 -7.29 -2.86 21.61
C ARG A 29 -5.88 -3.41 21.76
N GLN A 30 -5.72 -4.68 22.13
CA GLN A 30 -4.42 -5.32 22.19
C GLN A 30 -3.83 -5.47 20.80
N ASP A 31 -4.60 -5.92 19.84
CA ASP A 31 -4.20 -6.00 18.45
C ASP A 31 -3.78 -4.62 17.92
N ALA A 32 -4.56 -3.58 18.15
CA ALA A 32 -4.26 -2.20 17.79
C ALA A 32 -3.02 -1.62 18.51
N SER A 33 -2.56 -2.22 19.62
CA SER A 33 -1.35 -1.75 20.32
C SER A 33 -0.06 -2.05 19.55
N VAL A 34 -0.11 -2.93 18.54
CA VAL A 34 0.98 -3.25 17.62
C VAL A 34 0.53 -2.93 16.20
N PRO A 35 0.47 -1.64 15.79
CA PRO A 35 -0.23 -1.19 14.60
C PRO A 35 0.59 -1.35 13.32
N PHE A 36 1.23 -2.50 13.11
CA PHE A 36 1.99 -2.84 11.92
C PHE A 36 1.92 -4.34 11.62
N ALA A 37 2.15 -4.70 10.37
CA ALA A 37 2.45 -6.06 9.93
C ALA A 37 3.94 -6.18 9.59
N LEU A 38 4.48 -7.40 9.60
CA LEU A 38 5.85 -7.69 9.20
C LEU A 38 5.85 -8.65 8.00
N TYR A 39 6.84 -8.48 7.15
CA TYR A 39 7.10 -9.34 5.99
C TYR A 39 8.59 -9.65 5.95
N ASP A 40 8.95 -10.92 6.06
CA ASP A 40 10.32 -11.38 6.03
C ASP A 40 10.69 -11.84 4.61
N LEU A 41 11.64 -11.15 3.98
CA LEU A 41 12.12 -11.43 2.63
C LEU A 41 13.51 -12.06 2.67
N GLU A 42 13.62 -13.29 2.17
CA GLU A 42 14.89 -13.98 2.04
C GLU A 42 15.60 -13.61 0.73
N ARG A 43 16.77 -13.01 0.82
CA ARG A 43 17.60 -12.62 -0.32
C ARG A 43 19.08 -12.80 0.00
N GLY A 44 19.79 -13.56 -0.86
CA GLY A 44 21.22 -13.72 -0.73
C GLY A 44 21.68 -14.33 0.60
N GLY A 45 20.87 -15.18 1.22
CA GLY A 45 21.16 -15.79 2.53
C GLY A 45 20.92 -14.87 3.73
N ARG A 46 20.21 -13.77 3.52
CA ARG A 46 19.84 -12.81 4.56
C ARG A 46 18.33 -12.56 4.55
N THR A 47 17.76 -12.41 5.73
CA THR A 47 16.37 -11.91 5.92
C THR A 47 16.39 -10.39 5.96
N VAL A 48 15.54 -9.76 5.15
CA VAL A 48 15.19 -8.33 5.23
C VAL A 48 13.76 -8.26 5.70
N THR A 49 13.51 -7.65 6.84
CA THR A 49 12.17 -7.50 7.43
C THR A 49 11.59 -6.14 7.08
N VAL A 50 10.43 -6.14 6.43
CA VAL A 50 9.67 -4.94 6.09
C VAL A 50 8.47 -4.81 7.02
N ALA A 51 8.34 -3.67 7.67
CA ALA A 51 7.13 -3.33 8.42
C ALA A 51 6.19 -2.50 7.56
N GLN A 52 4.92 -2.88 7.55
CA GLN A 52 3.82 -2.13 6.92
C GLN A 52 2.94 -1.51 7.99
N ILE A 53 2.74 -0.19 7.90
CA ILE A 53 1.77 0.59 8.67
C ILE A 53 0.75 1.10 7.67
N SER A 54 -0.56 0.91 7.94
CA SER A 54 -1.61 1.41 7.07
C SER A 54 -2.59 2.27 7.85
N THR A 55 -3.00 3.40 7.26
CA THR A 55 -3.87 4.38 7.89
C THR A 55 -4.83 5.01 6.88
N THR A 56 -5.88 5.66 7.34
CA THR A 56 -6.81 6.43 6.50
C THR A 56 -7.09 7.81 7.08
N MET A 57 -7.40 8.78 6.24
CA MET A 57 -7.78 10.12 6.70
C MET A 57 -9.17 10.15 7.35
N ASP A 58 -10.08 9.31 6.89
CA ASP A 58 -11.43 9.22 7.40
C ASP A 58 -12.07 7.85 7.08
N LEU A 59 -13.33 7.69 7.42
CA LEU A 59 -14.12 6.48 7.20
C LEU A 59 -15.29 6.72 6.23
N ASN A 60 -15.20 7.72 5.37
CA ASN A 60 -16.23 8.06 4.38
C ASN A 60 -17.62 8.26 5.02
N GLY A 61 -17.69 9.06 6.09
CA GLY A 61 -18.92 9.34 6.81
C GLY A 61 -19.39 8.23 7.77
N LEU A 62 -18.66 7.13 7.86
CA LEU A 62 -18.90 6.06 8.85
C LEU A 62 -18.14 6.35 10.14
N GLU A 63 -18.59 5.72 11.23
CA GLU A 63 -17.91 5.81 12.52
C GLU A 63 -17.20 4.49 12.88
N ASP A 64 -16.12 4.59 13.63
CA ASP A 64 -15.54 3.48 14.39
C ASP A 64 -15.98 3.57 15.86
N PRO A 65 -17.07 2.87 16.27
CA PRO A 65 -17.57 2.96 17.64
C PRO A 65 -16.62 2.34 18.66
N THR A 66 -15.64 1.55 18.21
CA THR A 66 -14.65 0.93 19.09
C THR A 66 -13.53 1.89 19.47
N GLY A 67 -13.23 2.86 18.59
CA GLY A 67 -12.13 3.81 18.70
C GLY A 67 -10.75 3.14 18.58
N TYR A 68 -10.67 1.92 18.06
CA TYR A 68 -9.41 1.20 17.83
C TYR A 68 -9.42 0.35 16.57
N SER A 69 -10.58 0.04 15.97
CA SER A 69 -10.64 -0.95 14.89
C SER A 69 -10.07 -0.46 13.56
N VAL A 70 -9.93 0.86 13.39
CA VAL A 70 -9.30 1.47 12.21
C VAL A 70 -8.25 2.50 12.62
N ALA A 71 -7.07 2.43 12.00
CA ALA A 71 -6.00 3.40 12.20
C ALA A 71 -6.24 4.66 11.35
N LEU A 72 -6.28 5.82 12.00
CA LEU A 72 -6.38 7.11 11.33
C LEU A 72 -5.00 7.73 11.07
N ASN A 73 -4.94 8.68 10.14
CA ASN A 73 -3.73 9.44 9.81
C ASN A 73 -3.31 10.34 10.99
N ASP A 74 -2.37 9.84 11.78
CA ASP A 74 -1.75 10.55 12.90
C ASP A 74 -0.23 10.33 12.85
N VAL A 75 0.53 11.38 12.55
CA VAL A 75 1.99 11.33 12.42
C VAL A 75 2.65 10.86 13.71
N GLY A 76 2.13 11.25 14.89
CA GLY A 76 2.66 10.84 16.19
C GLY A 76 2.45 9.34 16.44
N ALA A 77 1.25 8.83 16.15
CA ALA A 77 0.94 7.40 16.26
C ALA A 77 1.78 6.57 15.27
N ILE A 78 1.90 7.01 14.02
CA ILE A 78 2.74 6.35 13.01
C ILE A 78 4.22 6.36 13.43
N THR A 79 4.73 7.47 13.96
CA THR A 79 6.09 7.54 14.48
C THR A 79 6.35 6.53 15.59
N LYS A 80 5.40 6.41 16.53
CA LYS A 80 5.47 5.40 17.61
C LYS A 80 5.44 3.97 17.05
N ALA A 81 4.54 3.72 16.10
CA ALA A 81 4.43 2.43 15.43
C ALA A 81 5.73 2.05 14.69
N ALA A 82 6.32 3.00 13.93
CA ALA A 82 7.57 2.82 13.23
C ALA A 82 8.75 2.49 14.17
N LYS A 83 8.85 3.21 15.29
CA LYS A 83 9.87 2.90 16.33
C LYS A 83 9.67 1.50 16.94
N SER A 84 8.41 1.11 17.19
CA SER A 84 8.10 -0.22 17.71
C SER A 84 8.42 -1.30 16.66
N ALA A 85 8.12 -1.06 15.38
CA ALA A 85 8.45 -1.97 14.28
C ALA A 85 9.97 -2.14 14.14
N ARG A 86 10.76 -1.07 14.26
CA ARG A 86 12.23 -1.15 14.29
C ARG A 86 12.73 -1.98 15.48
N ALA A 87 12.18 -1.78 16.66
CA ALA A 87 12.50 -2.58 17.84
C ALA A 87 12.12 -4.07 17.68
N ALA A 88 11.09 -4.36 16.87
CA ALA A 88 10.68 -5.71 16.49
C ALA A 88 11.53 -6.33 15.36
N GLY A 89 12.57 -5.64 14.88
CA GLY A 89 13.52 -6.13 13.89
C GLY A 89 13.26 -5.66 12.46
N ALA A 90 12.39 -4.69 12.22
CA ALA A 90 12.17 -4.19 10.86
C ALA A 90 13.39 -3.42 10.33
N ASP A 91 13.87 -3.83 9.17
CA ASP A 91 14.91 -3.15 8.38
C ASP A 91 14.35 -1.96 7.60
N LEU A 92 13.08 -2.04 7.17
CA LEU A 92 12.37 -1.01 6.44
C LEU A 92 10.99 -0.76 7.06
N VAL A 93 10.55 0.49 7.05
CA VAL A 93 9.19 0.90 7.43
C VAL A 93 8.51 1.55 6.25
N VAL A 94 7.41 0.93 5.81
CA VAL A 94 6.55 1.40 4.73
C VAL A 94 5.23 1.85 5.30
N VAL A 95 4.82 3.06 4.96
CA VAL A 95 3.52 3.62 5.37
C VAL A 95 2.60 3.68 4.16
N HIS A 96 1.40 3.13 4.29
CA HIS A 96 0.30 3.30 3.34
C HIS A 96 -0.77 4.18 3.97
N SER A 97 -1.14 5.29 3.32
CA SER A 97 -2.21 6.14 3.82
C SER A 97 -3.19 6.51 2.72
N GLN A 98 -4.47 6.41 3.04
CA GLN A 98 -5.52 7.01 2.23
C GLN A 98 -5.60 8.49 2.57
N LEU A 99 -5.29 9.37 1.59
CA LEU A 99 -5.16 10.81 1.78
C LEU A 99 -5.18 11.53 0.42
N GLY A 100 -5.89 12.63 0.33
CA GLY A 100 -5.91 13.49 -0.86
C GLY A 100 -7.29 14.02 -1.18
N GLU A 101 -7.47 14.42 -2.43
CA GLU A 101 -8.74 14.84 -3.03
C GLU A 101 -9.02 13.94 -4.22
N GLU A 102 -10.27 13.47 -4.36
CA GLU A 102 -10.67 12.60 -5.46
C GLU A 102 -10.46 13.29 -6.82
N TYR A 103 -9.88 12.54 -7.75
CA TYR A 103 -9.66 12.90 -9.16
C TYR A 103 -8.65 14.04 -9.41
N GLU A 104 -7.97 14.51 -8.38
CA GLU A 104 -6.87 15.45 -8.52
C GLU A 104 -5.57 14.72 -8.90
N THR A 105 -5.00 15.05 -10.05
CA THR A 105 -3.77 14.44 -10.57
C THR A 105 -2.48 15.05 -10.00
N THR A 106 -2.61 16.16 -9.27
CA THR A 106 -1.52 16.84 -8.56
C THR A 106 -1.74 16.70 -7.06
N PRO A 107 -0.72 16.29 -6.28
CA PRO A 107 -0.84 16.25 -4.83
C PRO A 107 -1.20 17.62 -4.26
N ASN A 108 -2.18 17.68 -3.37
CA ASN A 108 -2.55 18.92 -2.69
C ASN A 108 -1.62 19.21 -1.50
N ASP A 109 -1.70 20.42 -0.96
CA ASP A 109 -0.85 20.87 0.16
C ASP A 109 -0.96 19.98 1.41
N LYS A 110 -2.12 19.36 1.65
CA LYS A 110 -2.31 18.44 2.77
C LYS A 110 -1.52 17.15 2.57
N GLN A 111 -1.54 16.59 1.34
CA GLN A 111 -0.74 15.40 1.01
C GLN A 111 0.74 15.68 1.15
N VAL A 112 1.21 16.79 0.59
CA VAL A 112 2.63 17.20 0.63
C VAL A 112 3.08 17.45 2.07
N SER A 113 2.33 18.23 2.85
CA SER A 113 2.67 18.54 4.24
C SER A 113 2.65 17.30 5.13
N TYR A 114 1.70 16.38 4.92
CA TYR A 114 1.63 15.13 5.66
C TYR A 114 2.82 14.22 5.35
N ALA A 115 3.15 14.04 4.08
CA ALA A 115 4.29 13.25 3.67
C ALA A 115 5.61 13.84 4.20
N GLN A 116 5.80 15.18 4.13
CA GLN A 116 6.97 15.84 4.70
C GLN A 116 7.03 15.65 6.21
N SER A 117 5.90 15.74 6.92
CA SER A 117 5.87 15.50 8.36
C SER A 117 6.29 14.08 8.73
N LEU A 118 5.95 13.07 7.92
CA LEU A 118 6.45 11.70 8.09
C LEU A 118 7.95 11.60 7.83
N ALA A 119 8.46 12.24 6.77
CA ALA A 119 9.88 12.28 6.45
C ALA A 119 10.70 12.92 7.58
N ASP A 120 10.20 14.01 8.17
CA ASP A 120 10.86 14.76 9.25
C ASP A 120 10.97 13.92 10.55
N THR A 121 10.14 12.89 10.73
CA THR A 121 10.28 11.97 11.87
C THR A 121 11.57 11.14 11.83
N GLY A 122 12.16 10.95 10.64
CA GLY A 122 13.30 10.07 10.43
C GLY A 122 13.05 8.59 10.69
N GLN A 123 11.77 8.15 10.66
CA GLN A 123 11.39 6.77 11.00
C GLN A 123 10.82 5.98 9.82
N VAL A 124 10.40 6.66 8.74
CA VAL A 124 9.73 6.08 7.58
C VAL A 124 10.67 6.09 6.38
N ASP A 125 10.76 4.96 5.66
CA ASP A 125 11.60 4.83 4.46
C ASP A 125 10.81 5.13 3.19
N ILE A 126 9.56 4.64 3.13
CA ILE A 126 8.69 4.79 1.97
C ILE A 126 7.27 5.15 2.41
N PHE A 127 6.67 6.09 1.71
CA PHE A 127 5.25 6.42 1.82
C PHE A 127 4.53 6.13 0.52
N PHE A 128 3.43 5.38 0.59
CA PHE A 128 2.49 5.15 -0.49
C PHE A 128 1.13 5.75 -0.15
N GLY A 129 0.70 6.72 -0.93
CA GLY A 129 -0.61 7.32 -0.83
C GLY A 129 -1.65 6.63 -1.71
N ALA A 130 -2.92 6.80 -1.34
CA ALA A 130 -4.10 6.38 -2.07
C ALA A 130 -5.24 7.36 -1.78
N HIS A 131 -6.37 7.22 -2.36
CA HIS A 131 -7.60 7.99 -2.29
C HIS A 131 -7.91 8.81 -3.55
N PRO A 132 -6.96 9.50 -4.23
CA PRO A 132 -7.32 10.31 -5.40
C PRO A 132 -7.99 9.54 -6.55
N HIS A 133 -7.94 8.21 -6.57
CA HIS A 133 -8.47 7.36 -7.64
C HIS A 133 -7.83 7.58 -9.01
N VAL A 134 -6.86 8.45 -9.10
CA VAL A 134 -6.03 8.72 -10.29
C VAL A 134 -4.55 8.68 -9.91
N PRO A 135 -3.65 8.32 -10.83
CA PRO A 135 -2.21 8.37 -10.59
C PRO A 135 -1.72 9.79 -10.29
N GLN A 136 -0.85 9.89 -9.30
CA GLN A 136 -0.13 11.13 -8.96
C GLN A 136 1.38 10.88 -9.00
N PRO A 137 2.22 11.92 -9.08
CA PRO A 137 3.67 11.81 -9.09
C PRO A 137 4.26 11.13 -7.85
N ALA A 138 5.52 10.70 -8.00
CA ALA A 138 6.37 10.27 -6.90
C ALA A 138 7.59 11.19 -6.79
N GLU A 139 8.12 11.35 -5.57
CA GLU A 139 9.31 12.14 -5.32
C GLU A 139 10.13 11.59 -4.15
N LYS A 140 11.31 12.14 -3.94
CA LYS A 140 12.13 11.85 -2.77
C LYS A 140 12.23 13.09 -1.90
N LEU A 141 11.56 13.07 -0.75
CA LEU A 141 11.57 14.16 0.22
C LEU A 141 12.86 14.18 1.04
N SER A 142 13.27 15.36 1.48
CA SER A 142 14.34 15.51 2.45
C SER A 142 13.93 14.94 3.82
N GLY A 143 14.90 14.58 4.67
CA GLY A 143 14.62 13.89 5.94
C GLY A 143 14.73 12.37 5.78
N GLY A 144 13.72 11.61 6.23
CA GLY A 144 13.75 10.16 6.19
C GLY A 144 14.79 9.53 7.11
N VAL A 145 14.89 8.20 7.10
CA VAL A 145 15.77 7.44 7.99
C VAL A 145 17.23 7.79 7.75
N GLY A 146 17.91 8.22 8.82
CA GLY A 146 19.32 8.65 8.76
C GLY A 146 19.57 9.86 7.85
N GLY A 147 18.56 10.67 7.54
CA GLY A 147 18.67 11.82 6.65
C GLY A 147 18.88 11.46 5.17
N LYS A 148 18.63 10.19 4.78
CA LYS A 148 18.86 9.69 3.41
C LYS A 148 17.70 9.98 2.45
N GLY A 149 16.68 10.71 2.91
CA GLY A 149 15.43 10.98 2.20
C GLY A 149 14.40 9.90 2.39
N MET A 150 13.12 10.25 2.21
CA MET A 150 11.99 9.33 2.19
C MET A 150 11.38 9.33 0.79
N TRP A 151 11.18 8.15 0.21
CA TRP A 151 10.47 8.02 -1.06
C TRP A 151 8.97 8.10 -0.86
N VAL A 152 8.30 8.83 -1.74
CA VAL A 152 6.85 9.07 -1.72
C VAL A 152 6.27 8.76 -3.09
N SER A 153 5.19 7.99 -3.13
CA SER A 153 4.25 7.91 -4.26
C SER A 153 2.91 8.41 -3.75
N TYR A 154 2.44 9.56 -4.23
CA TYR A 154 1.25 10.21 -3.67
C TYR A 154 -0.05 9.48 -3.98
N SER A 155 -0.18 8.87 -5.17
CA SER A 155 -1.27 7.97 -5.51
C SER A 155 -0.88 7.04 -6.66
N ALA A 156 -1.14 5.77 -6.49
CA ALA A 156 -0.97 4.77 -7.55
C ALA A 156 -2.20 4.66 -8.48
N GLY A 157 -3.25 5.42 -8.24
CA GLY A 157 -4.53 5.29 -8.95
C GLY A 157 -5.31 4.03 -8.54
N ASN A 158 -6.33 3.71 -9.31
CA ASN A 158 -7.17 2.52 -9.09
C ASN A 158 -6.51 1.26 -9.64
N TYR A 159 -6.70 0.12 -8.94
CA TYR A 159 -6.27 -1.19 -9.43
C TYR A 159 -7.42 -1.93 -10.13
N ILE A 160 -8.39 -2.47 -9.39
CA ILE A 160 -9.63 -3.02 -9.92
C ILE A 160 -10.75 -2.06 -9.54
N SER A 161 -11.39 -1.46 -10.54
CA SER A 161 -12.41 -0.44 -10.32
C SER A 161 -13.46 -0.49 -11.44
N ASN A 162 -14.65 0.00 -11.12
CA ASN A 162 -15.71 0.31 -12.11
C ASN A 162 -15.65 1.76 -12.58
N GLN A 163 -14.68 2.54 -12.10
CA GLN A 163 -14.55 3.94 -12.48
C GLN A 163 -13.84 4.06 -13.83
N ASP A 164 -14.31 5.02 -14.61
CA ASP A 164 -13.73 5.45 -15.87
C ASP A 164 -13.95 6.97 -16.07
N GLU A 165 -13.56 7.51 -17.21
CA GLU A 165 -13.74 8.93 -17.50
C GLU A 165 -15.21 9.33 -17.73
N GLU A 166 -16.11 8.40 -18.05
CA GLU A 166 -17.53 8.69 -18.28
C GLU A 166 -18.27 8.91 -16.96
N CYS A 167 -17.97 8.11 -15.93
CA CYS A 167 -18.61 8.27 -14.63
C CYS A 167 -17.93 9.31 -13.73
N CYS A 168 -16.62 9.50 -13.88
CA CYS A 168 -15.81 10.05 -12.82
C CYS A 168 -14.79 11.06 -13.32
N ALA A 169 -13.62 10.61 -13.81
CA ALA A 169 -12.58 11.51 -14.31
C ALA A 169 -11.58 10.80 -15.23
N PRO A 170 -10.88 11.53 -16.11
CA PRO A 170 -9.76 10.98 -16.85
C PRO A 170 -8.74 10.33 -15.91
N LEU A 171 -8.19 9.18 -16.32
CA LEU A 171 -7.25 8.35 -15.56
C LEU A 171 -7.83 7.61 -14.33
N SER A 172 -9.14 7.68 -14.04
CA SER A 172 -9.74 6.87 -12.98
C SER A 172 -9.81 5.37 -13.33
N ASP A 173 -9.58 5.02 -14.61
CA ASP A 173 -9.43 3.67 -15.13
C ASP A 173 -7.96 3.28 -15.40
N VAL A 174 -7.01 4.06 -14.87
CA VAL A 174 -5.56 3.85 -15.04
C VAL A 174 -4.90 3.79 -13.67
N GLY A 175 -3.89 2.96 -13.56
CA GLY A 175 -3.10 2.85 -12.34
C GLY A 175 -1.62 2.58 -12.61
N GLN A 176 -0.86 2.59 -11.54
CA GLN A 176 0.57 2.33 -11.49
C GLN A 176 0.85 1.15 -10.56
N LEU A 177 1.54 0.14 -11.05
CA LEU A 177 2.21 -0.81 -10.17
C LEU A 177 3.53 -0.18 -9.75
N VAL A 178 3.60 0.27 -8.50
CA VAL A 178 4.78 0.96 -7.94
C VAL A 178 5.60 -0.02 -7.11
N TRP A 179 6.92 -0.02 -7.25
CA TRP A 179 7.85 -0.79 -6.41
C TRP A 179 9.13 -0.03 -6.12
N ALA A 180 9.80 -0.44 -5.05
CA ALA A 180 11.09 0.09 -4.67
C ALA A 180 12.22 -0.91 -5.00
N ASP A 181 13.33 -0.41 -5.53
CA ASP A 181 14.59 -1.13 -5.50
C ASP A 181 15.27 -0.88 -4.16
N VAL A 182 15.66 -1.98 -3.51
CA VAL A 182 16.22 -1.97 -2.16
C VAL A 182 17.57 -2.70 -2.15
N THR A 183 18.58 -2.09 -1.57
CA THR A 183 19.89 -2.71 -1.38
C THR A 183 20.12 -3.06 0.08
N SER A 184 20.49 -4.32 0.32
CA SER A 184 21.00 -4.81 1.59
C SER A 184 22.54 -4.77 1.59
N HIS A 185 23.14 -3.99 2.48
CA HIS A 185 24.57 -3.75 2.55
C HIS A 185 25.29 -4.77 3.44
N ALA A 186 26.59 -4.96 3.23
CA ALA A 186 27.41 -5.91 3.99
C ALA A 186 27.50 -5.58 5.50
N ASP A 187 27.33 -4.30 5.87
CA ASP A 187 27.30 -3.84 7.28
C ASP A 187 25.96 -4.11 7.99
N GLY A 188 25.02 -4.71 7.27
CA GLY A 188 23.69 -5.02 7.80
C GLY A 188 22.65 -3.93 7.55
N SER A 189 23.01 -2.74 7.07
CA SER A 189 22.05 -1.70 6.75
C SER A 189 21.26 -2.02 5.48
N VAL A 190 20.10 -1.37 5.34
CA VAL A 190 19.24 -1.45 4.16
C VAL A 190 18.97 -0.04 3.65
N SER A 191 18.95 0.16 2.34
CA SER A 191 18.61 1.43 1.71
C SER A 191 17.57 1.25 0.62
N VAL A 192 16.72 2.27 0.45
CA VAL A 192 15.81 2.39 -0.69
C VAL A 192 16.48 3.25 -1.74
N ASP A 193 16.80 2.64 -2.88
CA ASP A 193 17.61 3.29 -3.92
C ASP A 193 16.74 4.18 -4.81
N LYS A 194 15.58 3.65 -5.24
CA LYS A 194 14.61 4.38 -6.07
C LYS A 194 13.24 3.73 -6.03
N LEU A 195 12.23 4.49 -6.46
CA LEU A 195 10.94 3.96 -6.88
C LEU A 195 10.90 3.76 -8.40
N ASN A 196 10.22 2.72 -8.81
CA ASN A 196 9.87 2.45 -10.20
C ASN A 196 8.36 2.25 -10.28
N TRP A 197 7.80 2.41 -11.47
CA TRP A 197 6.40 2.13 -11.70
C TRP A 197 6.16 1.56 -13.11
N HIS A 198 5.09 0.77 -13.23
CA HIS A 198 4.63 0.18 -14.49
C HIS A 198 3.15 0.52 -14.69
N PRO A 199 2.77 1.05 -15.87
CA PRO A 199 1.41 1.48 -16.13
C PRO A 199 0.51 0.29 -16.45
N PHE A 200 -0.67 0.31 -15.88
CA PHE A 200 -1.76 -0.60 -16.23
C PHE A 200 -3.08 0.16 -16.41
N THR A 201 -4.07 -0.47 -17.00
CA THR A 201 -5.39 0.10 -17.21
C THR A 201 -6.50 -0.93 -17.05
N MET A 202 -7.68 -0.47 -16.64
CA MET A 202 -8.89 -1.28 -16.61
C MET A 202 -9.51 -1.34 -18.01
N ASP A 203 -9.80 -2.55 -18.44
CA ASP A 203 -10.58 -2.86 -19.63
C ASP A 203 -11.98 -3.33 -19.20
N LEU A 204 -12.86 -2.36 -18.94
CA LEU A 204 -14.22 -2.64 -18.46
C LEU A 204 -15.03 -3.40 -19.52
N ALA A 205 -15.01 -2.94 -20.76
CA ALA A 205 -15.73 -3.55 -21.88
C ALA A 205 -15.15 -4.93 -22.26
N GLY A 206 -13.85 -5.15 -22.04
CA GLY A 206 -13.17 -6.43 -22.27
C GLY A 206 -13.32 -7.45 -21.13
N GLY A 207 -14.25 -7.21 -20.21
CA GLY A 207 -14.63 -8.13 -19.13
C GLY A 207 -13.97 -7.82 -17.80
N HIS A 208 -13.81 -6.55 -17.44
CA HIS A 208 -13.23 -6.08 -16.17
C HIS A 208 -11.82 -6.66 -15.94
N LYS A 209 -10.94 -6.47 -16.89
CA LYS A 209 -9.58 -7.01 -16.84
C LYS A 209 -8.56 -5.91 -16.69
N ILE A 210 -7.59 -6.14 -15.84
CA ILE A 210 -6.38 -5.33 -15.81
C ILE A 210 -5.53 -5.67 -17.03
N ARG A 211 -5.10 -4.64 -17.75
CA ARG A 211 -4.26 -4.75 -18.94
C ARG A 211 -2.96 -3.98 -18.72
N ASP A 212 -1.88 -4.50 -19.29
CA ASP A 212 -0.61 -3.80 -19.38
C ASP A 212 -0.73 -2.65 -20.39
N LEU A 213 -0.82 -1.40 -19.89
CA LEU A 213 -1.01 -0.24 -20.76
C LEU A 213 0.20 0.02 -21.66
N ALA A 214 1.41 -0.27 -21.19
CA ALA A 214 2.61 -0.13 -22.01
C ALA A 214 2.63 -1.13 -23.17
N ALA A 215 2.28 -2.39 -22.92
CA ALA A 215 2.20 -3.42 -23.94
C ALA A 215 1.11 -3.12 -24.97
N LEU A 216 -0.07 -2.67 -24.53
CA LEU A 216 -1.15 -2.25 -25.43
C LEU A 216 -0.73 -1.06 -26.30
N HIS A 217 -0.10 -0.04 -25.71
CA HIS A 217 0.40 1.13 -26.45
C HIS A 217 1.45 0.74 -27.50
N ASN A 218 2.28 -0.26 -27.18
CA ASN A 218 3.28 -0.82 -28.10
C ASN A 218 2.71 -1.83 -29.11
N GLY A 219 1.39 -1.99 -29.18
CA GLY A 219 0.70 -2.76 -30.22
C GLY A 219 0.27 -4.17 -29.84
N GLU A 220 0.37 -4.57 -28.55
CA GLU A 220 -0.22 -5.84 -28.11
C GLU A 220 -1.74 -5.81 -28.31
N GLN A 221 -2.28 -6.94 -28.80
CA GLN A 221 -3.72 -7.11 -29.11
C GLN A 221 -4.25 -8.37 -28.42
N PRO A 222 -4.54 -8.32 -27.12
CA PRO A 222 -5.10 -9.48 -26.41
C PRO A 222 -6.48 -9.87 -26.96
N ALA A 223 -6.80 -11.15 -26.92
CA ALA A 223 -8.15 -11.59 -27.22
C ALA A 223 -9.14 -10.91 -26.28
N SER A 224 -10.30 -10.52 -26.77
CA SER A 224 -11.34 -9.79 -26.02
C SER A 224 -10.90 -8.42 -25.46
N LEU A 225 -10.00 -7.72 -26.15
CA LEU A 225 -9.70 -6.33 -25.84
C LEU A 225 -10.92 -5.45 -26.17
N GLY A 226 -11.42 -4.74 -25.16
CA GLY A 226 -12.55 -3.80 -25.29
C GLY A 226 -12.13 -2.34 -25.48
N LEU A 227 -10.83 -2.05 -25.43
CA LEU A 227 -10.29 -0.70 -25.57
C LEU A 227 -9.94 -0.40 -27.02
N SER A 228 -10.29 0.78 -27.53
CA SER A 228 -9.84 1.27 -28.83
C SER A 228 -8.38 1.76 -28.74
N LYS A 229 -7.74 1.87 -29.90
CA LYS A 229 -6.38 2.43 -29.97
C LYS A 229 -6.33 3.88 -29.46
N GLU A 230 -7.34 4.68 -29.77
CA GLU A 230 -7.44 6.07 -29.34
C GLU A 230 -7.54 6.17 -27.80
N GLN A 231 -8.30 5.29 -27.16
CA GLN A 231 -8.38 5.23 -25.70
C GLN A 231 -7.03 4.83 -25.07
N ILE A 232 -6.36 3.83 -25.64
CA ILE A 232 -5.04 3.38 -25.18
C ILE A 232 -4.02 4.51 -25.29
N ASP A 233 -3.90 5.15 -26.46
CA ASP A 233 -2.94 6.23 -26.70
C ASP A 233 -3.23 7.46 -25.84
N ARG A 234 -4.51 7.77 -25.60
CA ARG A 234 -4.91 8.86 -24.73
C ARG A 234 -4.54 8.60 -23.28
N ARG A 235 -4.87 7.40 -22.75
CA ARG A 235 -4.52 7.01 -21.37
C ARG A 235 -3.01 7.04 -21.16
N TRP A 236 -2.24 6.49 -22.10
CA TRP A 236 -0.79 6.54 -22.08
C TRP A 236 -0.25 7.98 -22.04
N SER A 237 -0.73 8.83 -22.94
CA SER A 237 -0.27 10.23 -23.05
C SER A 237 -0.61 11.04 -21.78
N LEU A 238 -1.81 10.89 -21.24
CA LEU A 238 -2.23 11.55 -20.03
C LEU A 238 -1.39 11.09 -18.84
N LEU A 239 -1.26 9.77 -18.63
CA LEU A 239 -0.49 9.22 -17.52
C LEU A 239 0.97 9.69 -17.57
N THR A 240 1.65 9.54 -18.70
CA THR A 240 3.06 9.91 -18.84
C THR A 240 3.30 11.41 -18.78
N SER A 241 2.29 12.24 -19.05
CA SER A 241 2.37 13.69 -18.86
C SER A 241 2.19 14.11 -17.40
N GLN A 242 1.41 13.37 -16.62
CA GLN A 242 1.13 13.66 -15.21
C GLN A 242 2.25 13.15 -14.28
N VAL A 243 2.76 11.95 -14.54
CA VAL A 243 3.82 11.35 -13.72
C VAL A 243 5.19 11.82 -14.23
N LYS A 244 5.50 13.11 -14.01
CA LYS A 244 6.83 13.70 -14.22
C LYS A 244 7.52 13.80 -12.88
N ASP A 245 8.31 12.82 -12.53
CA ASP A 245 8.81 12.69 -11.18
C ASP A 245 10.24 12.10 -11.13
N ALA A 246 10.72 11.92 -9.90
CA ALA A 246 12.00 11.29 -9.61
C ALA A 246 12.00 9.76 -9.79
N SER A 247 10.83 9.15 -10.00
CA SER A 247 10.71 7.71 -10.21
C SER A 247 10.99 7.32 -11.66
N THR A 248 11.12 6.03 -11.92
CA THR A 248 11.43 5.53 -13.26
C THR A 248 10.26 4.73 -13.82
N VAL A 249 9.73 5.17 -14.97
CA VAL A 249 8.75 4.35 -15.70
C VAL A 249 9.42 3.10 -16.25
N SER A 250 8.80 1.96 -16.05
CA SER A 250 9.20 0.69 -16.65
C SER A 250 8.13 0.23 -17.65
N THR A 251 8.56 -0.11 -18.85
CA THR A 251 7.68 -0.70 -19.88
C THR A 251 7.54 -2.21 -19.71
N THR A 252 8.17 -2.78 -18.70
CA THR A 252 8.09 -4.21 -18.38
C THR A 252 7.74 -4.35 -16.89
N PRO A 253 6.72 -5.15 -16.53
CA PRO A 253 6.41 -5.41 -15.13
C PRO A 253 7.59 -6.05 -14.38
N PRO A 254 7.72 -5.79 -13.08
CA PRO A 254 8.79 -6.42 -12.31
C PRO A 254 8.58 -7.94 -12.25
N LYS A 255 9.69 -8.68 -12.29
CA LYS A 255 9.69 -10.14 -12.10
C LYS A 255 10.17 -10.46 -10.70
N ALA A 256 9.50 -11.41 -10.05
CA ALA A 256 9.97 -11.94 -8.77
C ALA A 256 11.36 -12.59 -8.96
N THR A 257 12.33 -12.18 -8.14
CA THR A 257 13.72 -12.65 -8.20
C THR A 257 14.11 -13.60 -7.07
N GLY A 258 13.15 -14.00 -6.25
CA GLY A 258 13.39 -14.87 -5.11
C GLY A 258 12.10 -15.46 -4.55
N PRO A 259 12.14 -16.21 -3.44
CA PRO A 259 10.96 -16.75 -2.81
C PRO A 259 9.98 -15.66 -2.40
N ALA A 260 8.69 -16.02 -2.28
CA ALA A 260 7.69 -15.16 -1.70
C ALA A 260 8.08 -14.77 -0.27
N PRO A 261 7.67 -13.60 0.22
CA PRO A 261 7.92 -13.23 1.61
C PRO A 261 7.22 -14.20 2.56
N THR A 262 7.85 -14.48 3.69
CA THR A 262 7.18 -15.10 4.83
C THR A 262 6.40 -14.02 5.56
N ILE A 263 5.14 -14.30 5.86
CA ILE A 263 4.26 -13.40 6.60
C ILE A 263 4.12 -13.97 8.01
N PRO A 264 4.76 -13.37 9.04
CA PRO A 264 4.58 -13.80 10.42
C PRO A 264 3.12 -13.70 10.84
N SER A 265 2.66 -14.67 11.61
CA SER A 265 1.32 -14.61 12.19
C SER A 265 1.17 -13.37 13.09
N ARG A 266 -0.06 -12.94 13.29
CA ARG A 266 -0.33 -11.77 14.15
C ARG A 266 0.24 -11.93 15.56
N ASP A 267 0.11 -13.11 16.16
CA ASP A 267 0.66 -13.41 17.49
C ASP A 267 2.20 -13.33 17.51
N GLU A 268 2.86 -13.74 16.42
CA GLU A 268 4.30 -13.62 16.27
C GLU A 268 4.74 -12.15 16.15
N VAL A 269 4.03 -11.33 15.38
CA VAL A 269 4.29 -9.88 15.29
C VAL A 269 4.13 -9.22 16.65
N ILE A 270 3.08 -9.54 17.40
CA ILE A 270 2.84 -9.04 18.77
C ILE A 270 3.99 -9.46 19.70
N THR A 271 4.44 -10.70 19.58
CA THR A 271 5.57 -11.22 20.38
C THR A 271 6.87 -10.50 20.05
N ARG A 272 7.21 -10.33 18.78
CA ARG A 272 8.40 -9.58 18.33
C ARG A 272 8.38 -8.12 18.80
N ALA A 273 7.19 -7.52 18.89
CA ALA A 273 7.01 -6.17 19.44
C ALA A 273 7.14 -6.08 20.97
N GLY A 274 7.38 -7.20 21.66
CA GLY A 274 7.50 -7.25 23.13
C GLY A 274 6.17 -7.11 23.87
N ALA A 275 5.03 -7.20 23.16
CA ALA A 275 3.71 -7.28 23.76
C ALA A 275 3.36 -8.75 24.05
N HIS A 276 2.73 -9.03 25.21
CA HIS A 276 2.28 -10.39 25.49
C HIS A 276 0.98 -10.69 24.72
N PRO A 277 0.90 -11.76 23.92
CA PRO A 277 -0.36 -12.16 23.32
C PRO A 277 -1.39 -12.44 24.42
N GLY A 278 -2.57 -11.85 24.29
CA GLY A 278 -3.68 -12.09 25.22
C GLY A 278 -4.21 -13.52 25.10
N PRO A 279 -5.06 -13.95 26.04
CA PRO A 279 -5.69 -15.25 25.95
C PRO A 279 -6.52 -15.31 24.66
N GLN A 280 -6.19 -16.27 23.80
CA GLN A 280 -6.94 -16.52 22.56
C GLN A 280 -8.39 -16.87 22.94
N GLY A 281 -9.34 -16.08 22.50
CA GLY A 281 -10.76 -16.44 22.58
C GLY A 281 -10.94 -17.76 21.85
N THR A 282 -11.27 -18.81 22.59
CA THR A 282 -11.61 -20.11 22.02
C THR A 282 -12.76 -19.90 21.03
N ALA A 283 -12.50 -20.16 19.76
CA ALA A 283 -13.52 -20.16 18.73
C ALA A 283 -14.64 -21.09 19.20
N SER A 284 -15.80 -20.52 19.53
CA SER A 284 -17.00 -21.27 19.86
C SER A 284 -17.41 -22.02 18.61
N ALA A 285 -17.25 -23.34 18.63
CA ALA A 285 -17.76 -24.21 17.61
C ALA A 285 -19.30 -24.05 17.57
N SER A 286 -19.80 -23.48 16.49
CA SER A 286 -21.24 -23.44 16.21
C SER A 286 -21.77 -24.85 16.08
N PRO A 287 -22.88 -25.21 16.73
CA PRO A 287 -23.48 -26.51 16.54
C PRO A 287 -24.06 -26.62 15.12
N SER A 288 -23.74 -27.70 14.43
CA SER A 288 -24.36 -28.09 13.15
C SER A 288 -25.87 -28.13 13.23
N PRO A 289 -26.61 -27.60 12.25
CA PRO A 289 -28.05 -27.77 12.19
C PRO A 289 -28.37 -29.23 11.84
N ARG A 290 -29.32 -29.80 12.62
CA ARG A 290 -29.97 -31.05 12.29
C ARG A 290 -31.03 -30.86 11.20
#